data_70b98f12f4718184c54c6d321fcee7f5
#
_entry.id   70b98f12f4718184c54c6d321fcee7f5
#
_cell.length_a   1.000
_cell.length_b   1.000
_cell.length_c   1.000
_cell.angle_alpha   90.00
_cell.angle_beta   90.00
_cell.angle_gamma   90.00
#
_symmetry.space_group_name_H-M   'P 1'
#
loop_
_entity.id
_entity.type
_entity.pdbx_description
1 polymer ?
#
loop_
_entity_poly.entity_id
_entity_poly.type
_entity_poly.pdbx_seq_one_letter_code
_entity_poly.pdbx_strand_id
1 'polypeptide(L)'
;VSQDKNSLLGKIIAIDKENSNFNLISIGHRNPQGLFYEKSIDLIMNTEHGPKGGDEVNLNFQNKTLIPNYGWDIASYGSPYSGIDNFKKSHKEFGFIEPFKNYTPSIGISEIVNLTKDQNPTGSNNALYVSSLRAGSIYIIETDKDIKKILNEDRLFFKEQRIRDIEFDRENNVFLVLFEFTPSIGVIKFLG
;
A
#
# COMPACT_ATOMS: atom_id res chain seq x y z
N VAL A 1 3.72 -17.36 -11.95
CA VAL A 1 4.13 -16.11 -12.64
C VAL A 1 4.71 -15.12 -11.63
N SER A 2 3.97 -14.80 -10.54
CA SER A 2 4.44 -13.87 -9.48
C SER A 2 5.70 -14.35 -8.76
N GLN A 3 5.89 -15.67 -8.66
CA GLN A 3 7.05 -16.32 -8.06
C GLN A 3 8.22 -16.56 -9.05
N ASP A 4 7.97 -16.45 -10.36
CA ASP A 4 9.00 -16.61 -11.38
C ASP A 4 9.81 -15.30 -11.55
N LYS A 5 11.10 -15.33 -11.25
CA LYS A 5 12.00 -14.17 -11.35
C LYS A 5 12.24 -13.68 -12.79
N ASN A 6 11.95 -14.51 -13.78
CA ASN A 6 12.07 -14.15 -15.20
C ASN A 6 10.82 -13.46 -15.76
N SER A 7 9.73 -13.43 -15.00
CA SER A 7 8.49 -12.72 -15.37
C SER A 7 8.43 -11.37 -14.70
N LEU A 8 8.01 -10.33 -15.39
CA LEU A 8 7.77 -9.00 -14.80
C LEU A 8 6.40 -8.89 -14.12
N LEU A 9 5.51 -9.87 -14.29
CA LEU A 9 4.20 -9.86 -13.62
C LEU A 9 4.33 -10.19 -12.13
N GLY A 10 3.63 -9.43 -11.29
CA GLY A 10 3.68 -9.57 -9.83
C GLY A 10 5.02 -9.14 -9.22
N LYS A 11 5.59 -8.07 -9.77
CA LYS A 11 6.88 -7.50 -9.35
C LYS A 11 6.76 -6.00 -9.10
N ILE A 12 7.58 -5.50 -8.20
CA ILE A 12 7.97 -4.09 -8.17
C ILE A 12 9.38 -4.02 -8.71
N ILE A 13 9.62 -3.09 -9.63
CA ILE A 13 10.91 -2.90 -10.31
C ILE A 13 11.36 -1.45 -10.19
N ALA A 14 12.66 -1.24 -10.16
CA ALA A 14 13.28 0.07 -10.36
C ALA A 14 13.86 0.13 -11.78
N ILE A 15 13.54 1.19 -12.51
CA ILE A 15 14.02 1.41 -13.87
C ILE A 15 15.02 2.57 -13.85
N ASP A 16 16.20 2.33 -14.39
CA ASP A 16 17.19 3.37 -14.63
C ASP A 16 16.74 4.28 -15.77
N LYS A 17 16.67 5.58 -15.52
CA LYS A 17 16.20 6.56 -16.51
C LYS A 17 17.15 6.74 -17.69
N GLU A 18 18.45 6.47 -17.50
CA GLU A 18 19.47 6.74 -18.51
C GLU A 18 19.61 5.59 -19.52
N ASN A 19 19.50 4.38 -19.06
CA ASN A 19 19.79 3.20 -19.89
C ASN A 19 18.62 2.21 -20.00
N SER A 20 17.47 2.50 -19.33
CA SER A 20 16.29 1.64 -19.30
C SER A 20 16.51 0.23 -18.69
N ASN A 21 17.64 -0.01 -18.05
CA ASN A 21 17.85 -1.22 -17.29
C ASN A 21 16.94 -1.24 -16.06
N PHE A 22 16.53 -2.43 -15.64
CA PHE A 22 15.71 -2.56 -14.44
C PHE A 22 16.30 -3.53 -13.43
N ASN A 23 15.98 -3.30 -12.17
CA ASN A 23 16.28 -4.18 -11.06
C ASN A 23 14.99 -4.63 -10.39
N LEU A 24 14.92 -5.90 -9.99
CA LEU A 24 13.82 -6.40 -9.17
C LEU A 24 13.94 -5.84 -7.75
N ILE A 25 12.91 -5.12 -7.32
CA ILE A 25 12.79 -4.59 -5.96
C ILE A 25 12.08 -5.61 -5.06
N SER A 26 11.00 -6.20 -5.55
CA SER A 26 10.29 -7.28 -4.85
C SER A 26 9.49 -8.16 -5.80
N ILE A 27 9.11 -9.34 -5.32
CA ILE A 27 8.34 -10.36 -6.05
C ILE A 27 7.15 -10.85 -5.22
N GLY A 28 6.30 -11.65 -5.84
CA GLY A 28 5.17 -12.28 -5.14
C GLY A 28 4.02 -11.33 -4.85
N HIS A 29 3.82 -10.35 -5.72
CA HIS A 29 2.68 -9.43 -5.68
C HIS A 29 1.53 -9.93 -6.56
N ARG A 30 0.29 -9.65 -6.13
CA ARG A 30 -0.92 -9.96 -6.90
C ARG A 30 -1.32 -8.82 -7.81
N ASN A 31 -1.65 -7.68 -7.23
CA ASN A 31 -2.20 -6.53 -7.93
C ASN A 31 -1.90 -5.23 -7.17
N PRO A 32 -0.64 -4.77 -7.20
CA PRO A 32 -0.25 -3.50 -6.60
C PRO A 32 -1.04 -2.33 -7.19
N GLN A 33 -1.44 -1.39 -6.35
CA GLN A 33 -2.20 -0.20 -6.71
C GLN A 33 -1.41 1.07 -6.41
N GLY A 34 -1.17 1.38 -5.14
CA GLY A 34 -0.39 2.51 -4.69
C GLY A 34 1.08 2.14 -4.48
N LEU A 35 1.95 3.12 -4.70
CA LEU A 35 3.39 2.97 -4.52
C LEU A 35 4.00 4.27 -3.99
N PHE A 36 4.59 4.23 -2.81
CA PHE A 36 5.25 5.38 -2.18
C PHE A 36 6.68 5.04 -1.76
N TYR A 37 7.60 5.97 -1.99
CA TYR A 37 8.99 5.83 -1.55
C TYR A 37 9.33 6.86 -0.48
N GLU A 38 9.55 6.39 0.75
CA GLU A 38 10.04 7.20 1.86
C GLU A 38 11.57 7.24 1.84
N LYS A 39 12.09 8.31 1.25
CA LYS A 39 13.54 8.48 1.02
C LYS A 39 14.36 8.53 2.30
N SER A 40 13.80 9.08 3.37
CA SER A 40 14.54 9.31 4.63
C SER A 40 15.01 8.03 5.31
N ILE A 41 14.29 6.94 5.10
CA ILE A 41 14.57 5.62 5.69
C ILE A 41 14.70 4.51 4.64
N ASP A 42 14.81 4.87 3.35
CA ASP A 42 14.96 3.94 2.22
C ASP A 42 13.88 2.84 2.22
N LEU A 43 12.62 3.26 2.34
CA LEU A 43 11.46 2.38 2.44
C LEU A 43 10.53 2.56 1.24
N ILE A 44 10.25 1.48 0.52
CA ILE A 44 9.17 1.43 -0.46
C ILE A 44 7.93 0.85 0.21
N MET A 45 6.81 1.54 0.08
CA MET A 45 5.50 1.09 0.53
C MET A 45 4.63 0.84 -0.68
N ASN A 46 3.85 -0.23 -0.65
CA ASN A 46 2.81 -0.44 -1.65
C ASN A 46 1.53 -0.95 -1.02
N THR A 47 0.44 -0.65 -1.70
CA THR A 47 -0.87 -1.26 -1.44
C THR A 47 -1.16 -2.26 -2.53
N GLU A 48 -1.88 -3.33 -2.21
CA GLU A 48 -2.33 -4.26 -3.23
C GLU A 48 -3.67 -4.92 -2.89
N HIS A 49 -4.44 -5.21 -3.96
CA HIS A 49 -5.67 -5.96 -3.83
C HIS A 49 -5.39 -7.44 -3.56
N GLY A 50 -6.01 -7.94 -2.49
CA GLY A 50 -6.19 -9.37 -2.31
C GLY A 50 -7.22 -9.96 -3.27
N PRO A 51 -7.45 -11.27 -3.21
CA PRO A 51 -8.57 -11.90 -3.92
C PRO A 51 -9.90 -11.54 -3.25
N LYS A 52 -10.63 -12.47 -2.69
CA LYS A 52 -11.85 -12.18 -1.92
C LYS A 52 -11.47 -11.85 -0.47
N GLY A 53 -11.26 -10.56 -0.16
CA GLY A 53 -10.64 -10.07 1.07
C GLY A 53 -9.10 -10.03 0.96
N GLY A 54 -8.43 -9.63 2.05
CA GLY A 54 -6.98 -9.63 2.14
C GLY A 54 -6.28 -8.59 1.30
N ASP A 55 -6.84 -7.38 1.18
CA ASP A 55 -6.08 -6.23 0.67
C ASP A 55 -4.95 -5.91 1.63
N GLU A 56 -3.79 -5.50 1.10
CA GLU A 56 -2.56 -5.39 1.89
C GLU A 56 -1.90 -4.03 1.77
N VAL A 57 -1.29 -3.60 2.87
CA VAL A 57 -0.26 -2.56 2.91
C VAL A 57 1.06 -3.27 3.16
N ASN A 58 2.00 -3.13 2.26
CA ASN A 58 3.29 -3.80 2.30
C ASN A 58 4.42 -2.79 2.49
N LEU A 59 5.39 -3.14 3.34
CA LEU A 59 6.58 -2.36 3.61
C LEU A 59 7.82 -3.11 3.12
N ASN A 60 8.61 -2.46 2.27
CA ASN A 60 9.83 -3.00 1.71
C ASN A 60 11.02 -2.11 2.12
N PHE A 61 11.61 -2.40 3.27
CA PHE A 61 12.88 -1.80 3.67
C PHE A 61 13.96 -2.33 2.73
N GLN A 62 14.67 -1.44 2.05
CA GLN A 62 15.60 -1.82 1.00
C GLN A 62 16.78 -2.59 1.57
N ASN A 63 16.77 -3.90 1.40
CA ASN A 63 17.87 -4.79 1.72
C ASN A 63 18.53 -5.26 0.43
N LYS A 64 19.75 -4.81 0.19
CA LYS A 64 20.49 -5.08 -1.05
C LYS A 64 20.91 -6.55 -1.23
N THR A 65 20.76 -7.39 -0.21
CA THR A 65 21.23 -8.79 -0.26
C THR A 65 20.17 -9.78 -0.71
N LEU A 66 18.90 -9.50 -0.48
CA LEU A 66 17.77 -10.39 -0.81
C LEU A 66 16.64 -9.62 -1.50
N ILE A 67 16.05 -10.23 -2.50
CA ILE A 67 14.80 -9.74 -3.11
C ILE A 67 13.64 -10.23 -2.24
N PRO A 68 12.89 -9.34 -1.55
CA PRO A 68 11.78 -9.74 -0.71
C PRO A 68 10.65 -10.34 -1.53
N ASN A 69 9.97 -11.35 -0.96
CA ASN A 69 8.87 -12.06 -1.59
C ASN A 69 7.61 -11.94 -0.72
N TYR A 70 6.53 -11.40 -1.29
CA TYR A 70 5.25 -11.14 -0.61
C TYR A 70 4.24 -12.29 -0.76
N GLY A 71 4.63 -13.41 -1.36
CA GLY A 71 3.96 -14.70 -1.23
C GLY A 71 2.85 -15.01 -2.23
N TRP A 72 2.35 -14.07 -3.00
CA TRP A 72 1.33 -14.37 -3.99
C TRP A 72 1.89 -15.31 -5.09
N ASP A 73 1.23 -16.36 -5.47
CA ASP A 73 -0.13 -16.85 -5.24
C ASP A 73 -0.21 -18.03 -4.24
N ILE A 74 0.77 -18.12 -3.32
CA ILE A 74 0.88 -19.18 -2.31
C ILE A 74 0.23 -18.74 -1.00
N ALA A 75 0.54 -17.51 -0.54
CA ALA A 75 -0.01 -16.94 0.68
C ALA A 75 -0.97 -15.78 0.37
N SER A 76 -2.05 -15.67 1.14
CA SER A 76 -2.98 -14.55 1.12
C SER A 76 -3.93 -14.61 2.31
N TYR A 77 -4.25 -13.46 2.91
CA TYR A 77 -5.31 -13.35 3.92
C TYR A 77 -6.72 -13.41 3.32
N GLY A 78 -6.86 -13.22 2.02
CA GLY A 78 -8.11 -13.40 1.30
C GLY A 78 -8.43 -14.87 0.99
N SER A 79 -9.54 -15.08 0.32
CA SER A 79 -9.96 -16.40 -0.17
C SER A 79 -10.11 -16.39 -1.69
N PRO A 80 -9.94 -17.52 -2.39
CA PRO A 80 -10.16 -17.59 -3.83
C PRO A 80 -11.60 -17.24 -4.19
N TYR A 81 -11.81 -16.75 -5.41
CA TYR A 81 -13.17 -16.46 -5.91
C TYR A 81 -14.00 -17.70 -6.12
N SER A 82 -13.34 -18.81 -6.43
CA SER A 82 -13.98 -20.12 -6.62
C SER A 82 -13.05 -21.23 -6.13
N GLY A 83 -13.62 -22.36 -5.74
CA GLY A 83 -12.88 -23.54 -5.33
C GLY A 83 -12.53 -23.58 -3.83
N ILE A 84 -11.60 -24.48 -3.50
CA ILE A 84 -11.14 -24.70 -2.13
C ILE A 84 -10.07 -23.65 -1.80
N ASP A 85 -10.15 -23.04 -0.62
CA ASP A 85 -9.15 -22.10 -0.14
C ASP A 85 -7.87 -22.85 0.27
N ASN A 86 -6.85 -22.75 -0.58
CA ASN A 86 -5.53 -23.33 -0.36
C ASN A 86 -4.48 -22.31 0.05
N PHE A 87 -4.85 -21.02 0.16
CA PHE A 87 -3.89 -20.01 0.55
C PHE A 87 -3.37 -20.21 1.97
N LYS A 88 -2.07 -20.07 2.14
CA LYS A 88 -1.44 -19.94 3.44
C LYS A 88 -1.83 -18.61 4.08
N LYS A 89 -2.31 -18.63 5.32
CA LYS A 89 -2.83 -17.42 6.00
C LYS A 89 -1.74 -16.65 6.77
N SER A 90 -0.60 -17.27 7.04
CA SER A 90 0.58 -16.59 7.59
C SER A 90 1.67 -16.57 6.53
N HIS A 91 2.06 -15.40 6.07
CA HIS A 91 3.15 -15.24 5.09
C HIS A 91 4.48 -15.66 5.72
N LYS A 92 4.76 -15.17 6.92
CA LYS A 92 6.01 -15.42 7.65
C LYS A 92 6.29 -16.89 7.92
N GLU A 93 5.28 -17.70 8.28
CA GLU A 93 5.46 -19.14 8.53
C GLU A 93 5.92 -19.91 7.29
N PHE A 94 5.66 -19.36 6.10
CA PHE A 94 6.04 -19.94 4.82
C PHE A 94 7.21 -19.24 4.14
N GLY A 95 7.93 -18.38 4.89
CA GLY A 95 9.15 -17.71 4.43
C GLY A 95 8.91 -16.49 3.56
N PHE A 96 7.69 -15.95 3.55
CA PHE A 96 7.34 -14.72 2.85
C PHE A 96 7.36 -13.50 3.79
N ILE A 97 7.37 -12.31 3.21
CA ILE A 97 7.23 -11.07 3.97
C ILE A 97 5.76 -10.91 4.38
N GLU A 98 5.56 -10.71 5.67
CA GLU A 98 4.24 -10.44 6.24
C GLU A 98 3.78 -9.03 5.85
N PRO A 99 2.54 -8.83 5.38
CA PRO A 99 2.01 -7.48 5.17
C PRO A 99 1.99 -6.69 6.48
N PHE A 100 2.32 -5.42 6.41
CA PHE A 100 2.25 -4.51 7.56
C PHE A 100 0.82 -4.38 8.10
N LYS A 101 -0.14 -4.36 7.19
CA LYS A 101 -1.57 -4.35 7.48
C LYS A 101 -2.32 -5.14 6.42
N ASN A 102 -3.33 -5.90 6.82
CA ASN A 102 -4.28 -6.49 5.89
C ASN A 102 -5.72 -6.09 6.22
N TYR A 103 -6.58 -6.09 5.21
CA TYR A 103 -8.01 -5.79 5.33
C TYR A 103 -8.84 -6.95 4.84
N THR A 104 -9.52 -7.60 5.78
CA THR A 104 -10.48 -8.66 5.52
C THR A 104 -11.75 -8.37 6.33
N PRO A 105 -12.86 -7.99 5.66
CA PRO A 105 -13.09 -7.97 4.22
C PRO A 105 -12.31 -6.88 3.47
N SER A 106 -12.13 -7.07 2.14
CA SER A 106 -11.48 -6.12 1.25
C SER A 106 -12.12 -4.74 1.31
N ILE A 107 -11.31 -3.70 1.37
CA ILE A 107 -11.72 -2.29 1.29
C ILE A 107 -11.66 -1.74 -0.14
N GLY A 108 -11.12 -2.52 -1.09
CA GLY A 108 -10.76 -2.05 -2.42
C GLY A 108 -9.66 -1.00 -2.32
N ILE A 109 -8.54 -1.40 -1.71
CA ILE A 109 -7.40 -0.52 -1.43
C ILE A 109 -6.89 0.15 -2.73
N SER A 110 -6.45 1.40 -2.66
CA SER A 110 -5.93 2.13 -3.82
C SER A 110 -4.57 2.76 -3.50
N GLU A 111 -4.48 4.07 -3.35
CA GLU A 111 -3.19 4.77 -3.19
C GLU A 111 -2.70 4.78 -1.73
N ILE A 112 -1.41 5.07 -1.55
CA ILE A 112 -0.76 5.25 -0.26
C ILE A 112 0.19 6.46 -0.28
N VAL A 113 0.10 7.31 0.74
CA VAL A 113 1.01 8.45 0.97
C VAL A 113 1.47 8.41 2.43
N ASN A 114 2.76 8.61 2.67
CA ASN A 114 3.28 8.82 4.04
C ASN A 114 3.49 10.31 4.31
N LEU A 115 2.99 10.79 5.43
CA LEU A 115 3.33 12.10 5.98
C LEU A 115 4.18 11.93 7.24
N THR A 116 5.34 12.56 7.23
CA THR A 116 6.23 12.65 8.39
C THR A 116 5.73 13.73 9.36
N LYS A 117 6.26 13.75 10.59
CA LYS A 117 5.81 14.62 11.69
C LYS A 117 5.57 16.08 11.30
N ASP A 118 6.46 16.65 10.49
CA ASP A 118 6.38 18.08 10.14
C ASP A 118 5.24 18.41 9.16
N GLN A 119 4.65 17.40 8.55
CA GLN A 119 3.58 17.52 7.55
C GLN A 119 2.28 16.86 8.03
N ASN A 120 2.36 16.08 9.09
CA ASN A 120 1.24 15.27 9.56
C ASN A 120 0.37 16.03 10.57
N PRO A 121 -0.88 16.34 10.22
CA PRO A 121 -1.79 17.09 11.08
C PRO A 121 -2.19 16.33 12.35
N THR A 122 -2.00 15.00 12.40
CA THR A 122 -2.29 14.22 13.61
C THR A 122 -1.21 14.39 14.68
N GLY A 123 -0.05 14.98 14.32
CA GLY A 123 1.10 15.17 15.21
C GLY A 123 1.91 13.90 15.49
N SER A 124 1.52 12.76 14.95
CA SER A 124 2.29 11.51 15.06
C SER A 124 3.55 11.55 14.18
N ASN A 125 4.55 10.72 14.49
CA ASN A 125 5.84 10.73 13.77
C ASN A 125 5.71 10.40 12.29
N ASN A 126 4.84 9.45 11.96
CA ASN A 126 4.47 9.10 10.60
C ASN A 126 2.98 8.73 10.59
N ALA A 127 2.30 9.04 9.50
CA ALA A 127 0.97 8.56 9.21
C ALA A 127 0.86 8.14 7.75
N LEU A 128 0.47 6.89 7.53
CA LEU A 128 0.16 6.35 6.22
C LEU A 128 -1.29 6.68 5.90
N TYR A 129 -1.51 7.44 4.86
CA TYR A 129 -2.84 7.73 4.32
C TYR A 129 -3.12 6.74 3.21
N VAL A 130 -4.06 5.85 3.43
CA VAL A 130 -4.40 4.74 2.52
C VAL A 130 -5.80 4.93 1.99
N SER A 131 -5.93 5.17 0.71
CA SER A 131 -7.25 5.38 0.09
C SER A 131 -7.90 4.07 -0.33
N SER A 132 -9.22 4.12 -0.53
CA SER A 132 -10.01 2.94 -0.88
C SER A 132 -11.17 3.24 -1.82
N LEU A 133 -11.36 2.32 -2.76
CA LEU A 133 -12.44 2.37 -3.75
C LEU A 133 -13.78 1.89 -3.16
N ARG A 134 -13.75 0.69 -2.55
CA ARG A 134 -14.96 0.04 -2.07
C ARG A 134 -15.47 0.64 -0.77
N ALA A 135 -14.56 0.94 0.15
CA ALA A 135 -14.94 1.52 1.44
C ALA A 135 -15.20 3.03 1.36
N GLY A 136 -14.87 3.70 0.25
CA GLY A 136 -15.05 5.14 0.08
C GLY A 136 -14.37 5.94 1.18
N SER A 137 -13.15 5.58 1.52
CA SER A 137 -12.49 6.14 2.71
C SER A 137 -11.01 6.34 2.49
N ILE A 138 -10.43 7.23 3.28
CA ILE A 138 -8.99 7.31 3.51
C ILE A 138 -8.74 6.82 4.94
N TYR A 139 -7.99 5.75 5.08
CA TYR A 139 -7.52 5.23 6.36
C TYR A 139 -6.25 5.97 6.76
N ILE A 140 -6.16 6.38 8.00
CA ILE A 140 -5.01 7.09 8.57
C ILE A 140 -4.37 6.14 9.57
N ILE A 141 -3.23 5.56 9.20
CA ILE A 141 -2.51 4.60 10.03
C ILE A 141 -1.32 5.32 10.64
N GLU A 142 -1.45 5.69 11.91
CA GLU A 142 -0.36 6.31 12.66
C GLU A 142 0.64 5.25 13.10
N THR A 143 1.92 5.55 12.94
CA THR A 143 2.99 4.60 13.24
C THR A 143 4.06 5.19 14.14
N ASP A 144 4.91 4.32 14.67
CA ASP A 144 6.15 4.75 15.31
C ASP A 144 7.11 5.40 14.28
N LYS A 145 8.21 5.97 14.77
CA LYS A 145 9.17 6.70 13.94
C LYS A 145 9.82 5.87 12.83
N ASP A 146 9.94 4.57 13.04
CA ASP A 146 10.59 3.64 12.11
C ASP A 146 9.60 2.89 11.20
N ILE A 147 8.31 3.22 11.29
CA ILE A 147 7.20 2.57 10.55
C ILE A 147 7.18 1.04 10.77
N LYS A 148 7.46 0.61 12.00
CA LYS A 148 7.47 -0.82 12.35
C LYS A 148 6.26 -1.26 13.15
N LYS A 149 5.54 -0.31 13.75
CA LYS A 149 4.40 -0.57 14.61
C LYS A 149 3.28 0.42 14.34
N ILE A 150 2.06 -0.11 14.20
CA ILE A 150 0.83 0.68 14.16
C ILE A 150 0.49 1.11 15.59
N LEU A 151 0.31 2.41 15.79
CA LEU A 151 -0.05 3.02 17.07
C LEU A 151 -1.54 3.29 17.14
N ASN A 152 -2.12 3.77 16.03
CA ASN A 152 -3.53 4.09 15.90
C ASN A 152 -4.00 3.92 14.46
N GLU A 153 -5.29 3.75 14.27
CA GLU A 153 -5.91 3.76 12.94
C GLU A 153 -7.22 4.53 13.02
N ASP A 154 -7.38 5.51 12.15
CA ASP A 154 -8.59 6.31 12.00
C ASP A 154 -9.06 6.32 10.55
N ARG A 155 -10.21 6.91 10.26
CA ARG A 155 -10.82 6.86 8.95
C ARG A 155 -11.60 8.11 8.60
N LEU A 156 -11.28 8.73 7.47
CA LEU A 156 -12.11 9.72 6.81
C LEU A 156 -13.06 9.01 5.84
N PHE A 157 -14.35 9.15 6.05
CA PHE A 157 -15.36 8.50 5.21
C PHE A 157 -16.02 9.49 4.25
N PHE A 158 -16.09 9.12 2.98
CA PHE A 158 -16.73 9.89 1.90
C PHE A 158 -17.91 9.08 1.36
N LYS A 159 -19.11 9.48 1.78
CA LYS A 159 -20.35 8.77 1.39
C LYS A 159 -20.46 8.69 -0.14
N GLU A 160 -20.79 7.50 -0.64
CA GLU A 160 -21.05 7.24 -2.07
C GLU A 160 -19.89 7.63 -3.00
N GLN A 161 -18.64 7.63 -2.50
CA GLN A 161 -17.46 7.91 -3.31
C GLN A 161 -16.55 6.68 -3.40
N ARG A 162 -15.78 6.66 -4.48
CA ARG A 162 -14.67 5.71 -4.70
C ARG A 162 -13.42 6.54 -4.87
N ILE A 163 -12.45 6.35 -3.98
CA ILE A 163 -11.22 7.14 -3.99
C ILE A 163 -10.18 6.36 -4.77
N ARG A 164 -9.83 6.84 -5.96
CA ARG A 164 -8.85 6.18 -6.84
C ARG A 164 -7.43 6.50 -6.44
N ASP A 165 -7.19 7.77 -6.09
CA ASP A 165 -5.86 8.31 -5.90
C ASP A 165 -5.88 9.44 -4.89
N ILE A 166 -4.77 9.62 -4.18
CA ILE A 166 -4.51 10.74 -3.28
C ILE A 166 -3.06 11.21 -3.45
N GLU A 167 -2.86 12.51 -3.50
CA GLU A 167 -1.53 13.12 -3.54
C GLU A 167 -1.46 14.24 -2.50
N PHE A 168 -0.34 14.36 -1.80
CA PHE A 168 -0.13 15.43 -0.84
C PHE A 168 0.68 16.58 -1.44
N ASP A 169 0.01 17.70 -1.66
CA ASP A 169 0.63 18.95 -2.05
C ASP A 169 1.33 19.57 -0.82
N ARG A 170 2.66 19.45 -0.80
CA ARG A 170 3.50 19.92 0.31
C ARG A 170 3.55 21.44 0.41
N GLU A 171 3.42 22.16 -0.70
CA GLU A 171 3.48 23.61 -0.74
C GLU A 171 2.23 24.25 -0.13
N ASN A 172 1.06 23.68 -0.44
CA ASN A 172 -0.23 24.18 0.03
C ASN A 172 -0.76 23.46 1.27
N ASN A 173 -0.06 22.41 1.73
CA ASN A 173 -0.44 21.58 2.89
C ASN A 173 -1.86 21.02 2.77
N VAL A 174 -2.17 20.42 1.62
CA VAL A 174 -3.47 19.85 1.32
C VAL A 174 -3.34 18.48 0.65
N PHE A 175 -4.32 17.61 0.82
CA PHE A 175 -4.49 16.47 -0.05
C PHE A 175 -5.33 16.81 -1.27
N LEU A 176 -4.87 16.40 -2.43
CA LEU A 176 -5.67 16.27 -3.65
C LEU A 176 -6.23 14.85 -3.70
N VAL A 177 -7.51 14.71 -3.96
CA VAL A 177 -8.23 13.42 -3.93
C VAL A 177 -8.94 13.20 -5.25
N LEU A 178 -8.62 12.11 -5.95
CA LEU A 178 -9.30 11.74 -7.19
C LEU A 178 -10.47 10.80 -6.90
N PHE A 179 -11.69 11.30 -7.12
CA PHE A 179 -12.92 10.52 -7.01
C PHE A 179 -13.27 9.86 -8.34
N GLU A 180 -13.58 8.56 -8.31
CA GLU A 180 -13.90 7.77 -9.49
C GLU A 180 -15.42 7.74 -9.79
N PHE A 181 -16.25 7.60 -8.75
CA PHE A 181 -17.71 7.45 -8.94
C PHE A 181 -18.35 8.72 -9.51
N THR A 182 -17.97 9.87 -8.97
CA THR A 182 -18.28 11.17 -9.56
C THR A 182 -16.98 11.78 -10.02
N PRO A 183 -16.57 11.64 -11.32
CA PRO A 183 -15.26 12.05 -11.79
C PRO A 183 -14.95 13.50 -11.41
N SER A 184 -14.13 13.67 -10.35
CA SER A 184 -13.83 14.97 -9.79
C SER A 184 -12.54 14.93 -8.95
N ILE A 185 -11.95 16.09 -8.76
CA ILE A 185 -10.82 16.27 -7.85
C ILE A 185 -11.32 17.05 -6.64
N GLY A 186 -11.16 16.47 -5.46
CA GLY A 186 -11.40 17.11 -4.18
C GLY A 186 -10.12 17.65 -3.55
N VAL A 187 -10.27 18.59 -2.62
CA VAL A 187 -9.19 19.14 -1.80
C VAL A 187 -9.55 18.95 -0.33
N ILE A 188 -8.67 18.28 0.42
CA ILE A 188 -8.79 18.16 1.89
C ILE A 188 -7.79 19.11 2.53
N LYS A 189 -8.28 20.05 3.33
CA LYS A 189 -7.48 20.92 4.19
C LYS A 189 -7.63 20.47 5.62
N PHE A 190 -6.51 20.37 6.32
CA PHE A 190 -6.52 20.21 7.76
C PHE A 190 -6.66 21.59 8.41
N LEU A 191 -7.72 21.78 9.18
CA LEU A 191 -7.90 23.00 9.96
C LEU A 191 -7.12 22.80 11.26
N GLY A 192 -6.10 23.60 11.46
CA GLY A 192 -5.26 23.61 12.66
C GLY A 192 -6.05 24.07 13.91
#